data_fca8304f9e3f7eb9e68ebe5e81bb231b
#
_entry.id   fca8304f9e3f7eb9e68ebe5e81bb231b
#
_cell.length_a   1.000
_cell.length_b   1.000
_cell.length_c   1.000
_cell.angle_alpha   90.00
_cell.angle_beta   90.00
_cell.angle_gamma   90.00
#
_symmetry.space_group_name_H-M   'P 1'
#
loop_
_entity.id
_entity.type
_entity.pdbx_description
1 polymer ?
#
loop_
_entity_poly.entity_id
_entity_poly.type
_entity_poly.pdbx_seq_one_letter_code
_entity_poly.pdbx_strand_id
1 'polypeptide(L)'
;MYGLCDCNNFYASCERVFRPDLVGKPVVVLSNNDGCVIARSNEAKSLGITMGQPFYQIRALAESRRVSVFSANFALYGDMSNRVMTTLRSLVPALEIYSIDEAFFNLEGITEAPDDFGHMVGRTVRRNTGIPVSIGIAPTKTLAKIASKLAKQYPKLAGCCYMHRPEDIAKVLNRFPLQDVWGIGRRYGKMFDRMGLRTAQQFVDLPQEWV
;
A
#
# COMPACT_ATOMS: atom_id res chain seq x y z
N MET A 1 -7.33 -11.42 -14.86
CA MET A 1 -7.59 -10.39 -13.85
C MET A 1 -6.54 -10.51 -12.75
N TYR A 2 -5.96 -9.40 -12.31
CA TYR A 2 -4.90 -9.39 -11.29
C TYR A 2 -5.43 -8.78 -10.00
N GLY A 3 -5.10 -9.41 -8.86
CA GLY A 3 -5.24 -8.82 -7.55
C GLY A 3 -3.89 -8.38 -7.00
N LEU A 4 -3.88 -7.35 -6.17
CA LEU A 4 -2.76 -6.95 -5.32
C LEU A 4 -3.23 -6.93 -3.87
N CYS A 5 -2.52 -7.62 -3.01
CA CYS A 5 -2.61 -7.45 -1.57
C CYS A 5 -1.44 -6.58 -1.10
N ASP A 6 -1.72 -5.51 -0.38
CA ASP A 6 -0.74 -4.55 0.13
C ASP A 6 -0.98 -4.34 1.64
N CYS A 7 0.02 -4.63 2.46
CA CYS A 7 -0.05 -4.50 3.91
C CYS A 7 0.00 -3.02 4.34
N ASN A 8 -1.02 -2.56 5.03
CA ASN A 8 -1.14 -1.16 5.42
C ASN A 8 -0.14 -0.79 6.52
N ASN A 9 0.73 0.21 6.23
CA ASN A 9 1.73 0.68 7.20
C ASN A 9 2.57 -0.45 7.80
N PHE A 10 3.04 -1.39 7.00
CA PHE A 10 3.46 -2.73 7.36
C PHE A 10 4.30 -2.80 8.64
N TYR A 11 5.45 -2.17 8.71
CA TYR A 11 6.32 -2.26 9.90
C TYR A 11 5.66 -1.72 11.16
N ALA A 12 4.97 -0.59 11.06
CA ALA A 12 4.22 -0.05 12.20
C ALA A 12 3.06 -0.97 12.61
N SER A 13 2.44 -1.66 11.66
CA SER A 13 1.40 -2.66 11.93
C SER A 13 1.98 -3.91 12.58
N CYS A 14 3.18 -4.37 12.20
CA CYS A 14 3.86 -5.48 12.86
C CYS A 14 4.12 -5.19 14.34
N GLU A 15 4.61 -3.99 14.67
CA GLU A 15 4.81 -3.58 16.07
C GLU A 15 3.50 -3.59 16.86
N ARG A 16 2.41 -3.13 16.26
CA ARG A 16 1.07 -3.11 16.90
C ARG A 16 0.49 -4.49 17.17
N VAL A 17 0.81 -5.52 16.36
CA VAL A 17 0.34 -6.90 16.61
C VAL A 17 0.75 -7.37 18.00
N PHE A 18 1.95 -7.04 18.44
CA PHE A 18 2.49 -7.42 19.76
C PHE A 18 2.31 -6.35 20.83
N ARG A 19 1.82 -5.18 20.44
CA ARG A 19 1.56 -4.05 21.33
C ARG A 19 0.16 -3.47 21.04
N PRO A 20 -0.91 -4.20 21.42
CA PRO A 20 -2.29 -3.76 21.17
C PRO A 20 -2.63 -2.43 21.87
N ASP A 21 -1.90 -2.06 22.90
CA ASP A 21 -1.98 -0.76 23.56
C ASP A 21 -1.63 0.43 22.64
N LEU A 22 -1.01 0.17 21.50
CA LEU A 22 -0.64 1.17 20.48
C LEU A 22 -1.70 1.35 19.38
N VAL A 23 -2.79 0.62 19.41
CA VAL A 23 -3.89 0.80 18.46
C VAL A 23 -4.48 2.21 18.65
N GLY A 24 -4.58 2.95 17.53
CA GLY A 24 -5.05 4.34 17.53
C GLY A 24 -4.02 5.38 18.00
N LYS A 25 -2.79 4.96 18.36
CA LYS A 25 -1.71 5.88 18.74
C LYS A 25 -0.71 6.08 17.61
N PRO A 26 -0.03 7.23 17.53
CA PRO A 26 1.00 7.44 16.51
C PRO A 26 2.22 6.54 16.76
N VAL A 27 2.61 5.81 15.71
CA VAL A 27 3.76 4.90 15.70
C VAL A 27 4.63 5.23 14.51
N VAL A 28 5.94 5.28 14.72
CA VAL A 28 6.96 5.35 13.67
C VAL A 28 8.00 4.26 13.87
N VAL A 29 8.53 3.76 12.76
CA VAL A 29 9.68 2.85 12.77
C VAL A 29 10.83 3.57 12.05
N LEU A 30 12.00 3.52 12.66
CA LEU A 30 13.21 4.14 12.16
C LEU A 30 14.04 3.13 11.35
N SER A 31 14.95 3.65 10.51
CA SER A 31 15.91 2.84 9.77
C SER A 31 16.88 2.10 10.72
N ASN A 32 17.65 1.17 10.16
CA ASN A 32 18.56 0.31 10.94
C ASN A 32 19.55 1.07 11.85
N ASN A 33 19.89 2.31 11.51
CA ASN A 33 20.76 3.20 12.29
C ASN A 33 19.99 4.31 13.04
N ASP A 34 18.68 4.16 13.19
CA ASP A 34 17.76 5.13 13.78
C ASP A 34 17.80 6.53 13.16
N GLY A 35 18.34 6.64 11.95
CA GLY A 35 18.55 7.93 11.28
C GLY A 35 17.29 8.57 10.71
N CYS A 36 16.39 7.78 10.09
CA CYS A 36 15.20 8.29 9.41
C CYS A 36 13.98 7.37 9.55
N VAL A 37 12.82 7.97 9.36
CA VAL A 37 11.52 7.28 9.40
C VAL A 37 11.33 6.41 8.15
N ILE A 38 11.15 5.11 8.34
CA ILE A 38 10.89 4.14 7.26
C ILE A 38 9.48 3.55 7.29
N ALA A 39 8.73 3.71 8.38
CA ALA A 39 7.32 3.39 8.42
C ALA A 39 6.58 4.29 9.42
N ARG A 40 5.29 4.49 9.16
CA ARG A 40 4.43 5.40 9.96
C ARG A 40 3.01 4.85 10.02
N SER A 41 2.39 4.90 11.18
CA SER A 41 0.96 4.70 11.30
C SER A 41 0.17 5.88 10.71
N ASN A 42 -1.13 5.71 10.50
CA ASN A 42 -1.99 6.79 9.98
C ASN A 42 -2.02 7.99 10.94
N GLU A 43 -2.02 7.73 12.24
CA GLU A 43 -1.97 8.77 13.27
C GLU A 43 -0.66 9.56 13.19
N ALA A 44 0.47 8.90 12.95
CA ALA A 44 1.75 9.58 12.75
C ALA A 44 1.78 10.40 11.44
N LYS A 45 1.15 9.89 10.37
CA LYS A 45 0.96 10.65 9.13
C LYS A 45 0.13 11.91 9.35
N SER A 46 -0.93 11.84 10.16
CA SER A 46 -1.79 12.98 10.49
C SER A 46 -1.06 14.06 11.31
N LEU A 47 0.03 13.71 12.00
CA LEU A 47 0.93 14.68 12.65
C LEU A 47 1.92 15.33 11.70
N GLY A 48 1.86 15.04 10.40
CA GLY A 48 2.75 15.60 9.37
C GLY A 48 4.10 14.89 9.25
N ILE A 49 4.32 13.77 9.94
CA ILE A 49 5.57 13.01 9.82
C ILE A 49 5.65 12.39 8.42
N THR A 50 6.76 12.59 7.70
CA THR A 50 6.94 12.12 6.32
C THR A 50 7.91 10.95 6.21
N MET A 51 7.79 10.17 5.12
CA MET A 51 8.72 9.05 4.83
C MET A 51 10.12 9.59 4.53
N GLY A 52 11.14 8.94 5.08
CA GLY A 52 12.53 9.36 4.92
C GLY A 52 12.91 10.58 5.76
N GLN A 53 12.01 11.12 6.56
CA GLN A 53 12.29 12.27 7.41
C GLN A 53 13.34 11.91 8.48
N PRO A 54 14.42 12.69 8.64
CA PRO A 54 15.41 12.48 9.68
C PRO A 54 14.79 12.53 11.08
N PHE A 55 15.13 11.58 11.95
CA PHE A 55 14.52 11.47 13.27
C PHE A 55 14.78 12.72 14.14
N TYR A 56 15.97 13.32 14.06
CA TYR A 56 16.29 14.52 14.84
C TYR A 56 15.33 15.69 14.56
N GLN A 57 14.75 15.76 13.35
CA GLN A 57 13.78 16.81 12.99
C GLN A 57 12.39 16.61 13.62
N ILE A 58 12.05 15.38 13.96
CA ILE A 58 10.73 15.05 14.53
C ILE A 58 10.80 14.72 16.02
N ARG A 59 11.99 14.72 16.63
CA ARG A 59 12.19 14.28 18.03
C ARG A 59 11.32 15.07 19.01
N ALA A 60 11.34 16.38 18.95
CA ALA A 60 10.53 17.25 19.81
C ALA A 60 9.01 17.03 19.57
N LEU A 61 8.59 16.84 18.32
CA LEU A 61 7.21 16.48 17.99
C LEU A 61 6.85 15.11 18.56
N ALA A 62 7.74 14.10 18.41
CA ALA A 62 7.52 12.76 18.91
C ALA A 62 7.35 12.74 20.43
N GLU A 63 8.16 13.47 21.16
CA GLU A 63 8.08 13.60 22.61
C GLU A 63 6.75 14.31 23.03
N SER A 64 6.46 15.48 22.44
CA SER A 64 5.26 16.27 22.79
C SER A 64 3.93 15.59 22.45
N ARG A 65 3.90 14.78 21.37
CA ARG A 65 2.72 14.07 20.88
C ARG A 65 2.69 12.59 21.30
N ARG A 66 3.62 12.15 22.13
CA ARG A 66 3.73 10.76 22.61
C ARG A 66 3.74 9.75 21.45
N VAL A 67 4.51 10.03 20.41
CA VAL A 67 4.71 9.12 19.30
C VAL A 67 5.54 7.94 19.78
N SER A 68 5.05 6.72 19.59
CA SER A 68 5.84 5.52 19.86
C SER A 68 6.87 5.33 18.76
N VAL A 69 8.15 5.31 19.14
CA VAL A 69 9.27 5.21 18.21
C VAL A 69 9.92 3.84 18.39
N PHE A 70 10.11 3.12 17.29
CA PHE A 70 10.76 1.81 17.25
C PHE A 70 11.97 1.84 16.32
N SER A 71 13.05 1.18 16.71
CA SER A 71 14.12 0.79 15.79
C SER A 71 13.62 -0.33 14.88
N ALA A 72 14.16 -0.44 13.65
CA ALA A 72 13.76 -1.49 12.73
C ALA A 72 14.07 -2.89 13.28
N ASN A 73 13.06 -3.76 13.32
CA ASN A 73 13.18 -5.17 13.65
C ASN A 73 12.91 -6.03 12.39
N PHE A 74 13.89 -6.11 11.48
CA PHE A 74 13.70 -6.82 10.22
C PHE A 74 13.44 -8.32 10.38
N ALA A 75 13.89 -8.95 11.48
CA ALA A 75 13.56 -10.34 11.78
C ALA A 75 12.05 -10.49 12.03
N LEU A 76 11.46 -9.63 12.84
CA LEU A 76 10.01 -9.56 13.08
C LEU A 76 9.25 -9.32 11.77
N TYR A 77 9.70 -8.34 10.97
CA TYR A 77 8.98 -7.98 9.74
C TYR A 77 9.05 -9.09 8.70
N GLY A 78 10.18 -9.79 8.60
CA GLY A 78 10.34 -10.97 7.76
C GLY A 78 9.41 -12.11 8.15
N ASP A 79 9.30 -12.42 9.45
CA ASP A 79 8.36 -13.43 9.96
C ASP A 79 6.90 -13.05 9.68
N MET A 80 6.52 -11.81 9.98
CA MET A 80 5.15 -11.33 9.73
C MET A 80 4.81 -11.32 8.24
N SER A 81 5.75 -10.94 7.37
CA SER A 81 5.60 -11.07 5.91
C SER A 81 5.33 -12.51 5.51
N ASN A 82 6.14 -13.45 5.99
CA ASN A 82 5.97 -14.86 5.69
C ASN A 82 4.60 -15.39 6.12
N ARG A 83 4.09 -14.97 7.27
CA ARG A 83 2.72 -15.34 7.74
C ARG A 83 1.64 -14.80 6.82
N VAL A 84 1.76 -13.54 6.38
CA VAL A 84 0.84 -12.93 5.40
C VAL A 84 0.90 -13.71 4.09
N MET A 85 2.10 -13.93 3.53
CA MET A 85 2.28 -14.61 2.24
C MET A 85 1.82 -16.08 2.29
N THR A 86 2.02 -16.78 3.40
CA THR A 86 1.52 -18.13 3.62
C THR A 86 -0.01 -18.15 3.66
N THR A 87 -0.63 -17.19 4.35
CA THR A 87 -2.09 -17.05 4.36
C THR A 87 -2.62 -16.79 2.95
N LEU A 88 -1.99 -15.89 2.20
CA LEU A 88 -2.39 -15.60 0.82
C LEU A 88 -2.28 -16.85 -0.08
N ARG A 89 -1.19 -17.63 0.02
CA ARG A 89 -1.02 -18.87 -0.76
C ARG A 89 -2.14 -19.89 -0.54
N SER A 90 -2.76 -19.92 0.64
CA SER A 90 -3.89 -20.81 0.90
C SER A 90 -5.22 -20.32 0.33
N LEU A 91 -5.29 -19.08 -0.14
CA LEU A 91 -6.53 -18.45 -0.59
C LEU A 91 -6.59 -18.23 -2.10
N VAL A 92 -5.43 -18.15 -2.77
CA VAL A 92 -5.35 -17.78 -4.18
C VAL A 92 -4.66 -18.85 -5.01
N PRO A 93 -5.06 -19.06 -6.30
CA PRO A 93 -4.50 -20.11 -7.15
C PRO A 93 -3.01 -19.90 -7.46
N ALA A 94 -2.59 -18.65 -7.64
CA ALA A 94 -1.22 -18.29 -7.94
C ALA A 94 -0.86 -16.97 -7.23
N LEU A 95 0.29 -16.97 -6.55
CA LEU A 95 0.81 -15.82 -5.80
C LEU A 95 2.21 -15.44 -6.30
N GLU A 96 2.39 -14.17 -6.61
CA GLU A 96 3.69 -13.56 -6.94
C GLU A 96 4.06 -12.57 -5.84
N ILE A 97 5.01 -12.91 -4.99
CA ILE A 97 5.52 -12.01 -3.95
C ILE A 97 6.35 -10.92 -4.64
N TYR A 98 5.92 -9.68 -4.52
CA TYR A 98 6.58 -8.52 -5.12
C TYR A 98 7.53 -7.82 -4.15
N SER A 99 7.13 -7.69 -2.90
CA SER A 99 7.94 -7.09 -1.83
C SER A 99 7.66 -7.76 -0.47
N ILE A 100 8.26 -7.24 0.58
CA ILE A 100 8.01 -7.71 1.95
C ILE A 100 6.55 -7.51 2.41
N ASP A 101 5.83 -6.58 1.80
CA ASP A 101 4.49 -6.15 2.19
C ASP A 101 3.46 -6.17 1.05
N GLU A 102 3.87 -6.57 -0.18
CA GLU A 102 3.01 -6.62 -1.35
C GLU A 102 3.13 -7.95 -2.10
N ALA A 103 1.99 -8.49 -2.52
CA ALA A 103 1.95 -9.65 -3.40
C ALA A 103 0.83 -9.53 -4.42
N PHE A 104 1.14 -9.89 -5.68
CA PHE A 104 0.14 -10.04 -6.73
C PHE A 104 -0.42 -11.46 -6.72
N PHE A 105 -1.66 -11.58 -7.15
CA PHE A 105 -2.30 -12.88 -7.36
C PHE A 105 -3.19 -12.85 -8.61
N ASN A 106 -3.44 -14.02 -9.19
CA ASN A 106 -4.37 -14.19 -10.31
C ASN A 106 -5.73 -14.63 -9.77
N LEU A 107 -6.80 -14.16 -10.42
CA LEU A 107 -8.17 -14.56 -10.12
C LEU A 107 -8.71 -15.65 -11.07
N GLU A 108 -7.85 -16.24 -11.90
CA GLU A 108 -8.24 -17.30 -12.80
C GLU A 108 -8.70 -18.53 -12.00
N GLY A 109 -9.90 -19.03 -12.33
CA GLY A 109 -10.50 -20.15 -11.59
C GLY A 109 -11.25 -19.76 -10.31
N ILE A 110 -11.26 -18.50 -9.91
CA ILE A 110 -12.09 -18.02 -8.80
C ILE A 110 -13.53 -17.86 -9.29
N THR A 111 -14.48 -18.49 -8.61
CA THR A 111 -15.91 -18.48 -8.98
C THR A 111 -16.70 -17.39 -8.27
N GLU A 112 -16.20 -16.90 -7.14
CA GLU A 112 -16.79 -15.80 -6.38
C GLU A 112 -16.70 -14.47 -7.13
N ALA A 113 -17.63 -13.56 -6.84
CA ALA A 113 -17.54 -12.21 -7.35
C ALA A 113 -16.22 -11.55 -6.88
N PRO A 114 -15.44 -10.92 -7.78
CA PRO A 114 -14.11 -10.42 -7.43
C PRO A 114 -14.08 -9.46 -6.24
N ASP A 115 -15.11 -8.66 -6.07
CA ASP A 115 -15.22 -7.73 -4.93
C ASP A 115 -15.40 -8.47 -3.61
N ASP A 116 -16.32 -9.45 -3.57
CA ASP A 116 -16.56 -10.30 -2.38
C ASP A 116 -15.32 -11.12 -2.03
N PHE A 117 -14.67 -11.70 -3.05
CA PHE A 117 -13.42 -12.42 -2.90
C PHE A 117 -12.32 -11.54 -2.31
N GLY A 118 -12.12 -10.33 -2.84
CA GLY A 118 -11.14 -9.38 -2.32
C GLY A 118 -11.39 -9.01 -0.86
N HIS A 119 -12.64 -8.76 -0.49
CA HIS A 119 -13.03 -8.52 0.90
C HIS A 119 -12.79 -9.73 1.80
N MET A 120 -13.07 -10.95 1.32
CA MET A 120 -12.81 -12.20 2.03
C MET A 120 -11.31 -12.37 2.28
N VAL A 121 -10.46 -12.18 1.26
CA VAL A 121 -9.00 -12.23 1.38
C VAL A 121 -8.51 -11.24 2.44
N GLY A 122 -8.93 -9.97 2.35
CA GLY A 122 -8.52 -8.94 3.30
C GLY A 122 -8.90 -9.26 4.75
N ARG A 123 -10.13 -9.73 4.98
CA ARG A 123 -10.59 -10.16 6.31
C ARG A 123 -9.80 -11.36 6.84
N THR A 124 -9.52 -12.34 5.97
CA THR A 124 -8.81 -13.57 6.38
C THR A 124 -7.36 -13.27 6.74
N VAL A 125 -6.64 -12.47 5.93
CA VAL A 125 -5.28 -12.05 6.25
C VAL A 125 -5.25 -11.30 7.58
N ARG A 126 -6.13 -10.33 7.77
CA ARG A 126 -6.20 -9.57 9.04
C ARG A 126 -6.51 -10.45 10.24
N ARG A 127 -7.45 -11.39 10.12
CA ARG A 127 -7.81 -12.31 11.20
C ARG A 127 -6.65 -13.22 11.59
N ASN A 128 -5.92 -13.74 10.60
CA ASN A 128 -4.88 -14.75 10.83
C ASN A 128 -3.54 -14.13 11.26
N THR A 129 -3.28 -12.87 10.90
CA THR A 129 -1.96 -12.24 11.12
C THR A 129 -2.02 -10.98 11.98
N GLY A 130 -3.19 -10.39 12.15
CA GLY A 130 -3.35 -9.07 12.78
C GLY A 130 -2.99 -7.89 11.87
N ILE A 131 -2.43 -8.15 10.67
CA ILE A 131 -2.00 -7.10 9.73
C ILE A 131 -3.18 -6.62 8.88
N PRO A 132 -3.53 -5.33 8.92
CA PRO A 132 -4.52 -4.77 8.02
C PRO A 132 -3.95 -4.68 6.59
N VAL A 133 -4.74 -5.07 5.61
CA VAL A 133 -4.35 -5.05 4.20
C VAL A 133 -5.36 -4.30 3.35
N SER A 134 -4.92 -3.86 2.17
CA SER A 134 -5.78 -3.31 1.12
C SER A 134 -5.65 -4.17 -0.12
N ILE A 135 -6.80 -4.50 -0.72
CA ILE A 135 -6.87 -5.33 -1.91
C ILE A 135 -7.27 -4.45 -3.10
N GLY A 136 -6.50 -4.53 -4.16
CA GLY A 136 -6.85 -3.92 -5.44
C GLY A 136 -7.02 -5.00 -6.51
N ILE A 137 -8.13 -5.01 -7.23
CA ILE A 137 -8.40 -5.98 -8.31
C ILE A 137 -8.67 -5.22 -9.59
N ALA A 138 -7.93 -5.56 -10.67
CA ALA A 138 -8.03 -4.86 -11.94
C ALA A 138 -7.50 -5.71 -13.11
N PRO A 139 -7.73 -5.29 -14.39
CA PRO A 139 -7.25 -6.01 -15.57
C PRO A 139 -5.74 -6.15 -15.68
N THR A 140 -4.97 -5.20 -15.13
CA THR A 140 -3.50 -5.20 -15.15
C THR A 140 -2.90 -5.00 -13.77
N LYS A 141 -1.65 -5.41 -13.55
CA LYS A 141 -0.92 -5.20 -12.29
C LYS A 141 -0.83 -3.71 -11.91
N THR A 142 -0.57 -2.83 -12.88
CA THR A 142 -0.53 -1.37 -12.64
C THR A 142 -1.86 -0.84 -12.16
N LEU A 143 -2.97 -1.24 -12.81
CA LEU A 143 -4.30 -0.86 -12.38
C LEU A 143 -4.67 -1.46 -11.01
N ALA A 144 -4.22 -2.69 -10.71
CA ALA A 144 -4.41 -3.31 -9.39
C ALA A 144 -3.69 -2.53 -8.28
N LYS A 145 -2.49 -1.97 -8.55
CA LYS A 145 -1.80 -1.07 -7.60
C LYS A 145 -2.57 0.25 -7.40
N ILE A 146 -3.11 0.82 -8.46
CA ILE A 146 -3.97 2.00 -8.36
C ILE A 146 -5.22 1.68 -7.53
N ALA A 147 -5.89 0.56 -7.80
CA ALA A 147 -7.07 0.12 -7.07
C ALA A 147 -6.76 -0.11 -5.57
N SER A 148 -5.65 -0.76 -5.24
CA SER A 148 -5.22 -0.94 -3.84
C SER A 148 -4.96 0.39 -3.13
N LYS A 149 -4.36 1.36 -3.82
CA LYS A 149 -4.17 2.72 -3.28
C LYS A 149 -5.50 3.42 -2.99
N LEU A 150 -6.49 3.28 -3.89
CA LEU A 150 -7.84 3.78 -3.66
C LEU A 150 -8.51 3.07 -2.47
N ALA A 151 -8.37 1.75 -2.36
CA ALA A 151 -8.89 0.97 -1.22
C ALA A 151 -8.35 1.47 0.13
N LYS A 152 -7.06 1.92 0.18
CA LYS A 152 -6.46 2.55 1.36
C LYS A 152 -7.00 3.95 1.63
N GLN A 153 -7.27 4.72 0.57
CA GLN A 153 -7.59 6.14 0.65
C GLN A 153 -9.07 6.39 0.97
N TYR A 154 -9.97 5.54 0.47
CA TYR A 154 -11.41 5.73 0.57
C TYR A 154 -12.06 4.72 1.52
N PRO A 155 -12.46 5.13 2.75
CA PRO A 155 -13.08 4.24 3.75
C PRO A 155 -14.33 3.52 3.24
N LYS A 156 -15.08 4.13 2.31
CA LYS A 156 -16.27 3.53 1.68
C LYS A 156 -15.98 2.22 0.94
N LEU A 157 -14.73 2.01 0.48
CA LEU A 157 -14.29 0.79 -0.19
C LEU A 157 -13.95 -0.34 0.80
N ALA A 158 -14.01 -0.07 2.10
CA ALA A 158 -13.80 -1.06 3.16
C ALA A 158 -12.56 -1.96 2.96
N GLY A 159 -11.50 -1.41 2.36
CA GLY A 159 -10.23 -2.09 2.14
C GLY A 159 -10.14 -2.94 0.88
N CYS A 160 -11.15 -2.94 0.00
CA CYS A 160 -11.09 -3.58 -1.31
C CYS A 160 -11.57 -2.63 -2.41
N CYS A 161 -10.94 -2.68 -3.57
CA CYS A 161 -11.38 -1.93 -4.76
C CYS A 161 -11.30 -2.84 -5.98
N TYR A 162 -12.45 -3.15 -6.55
CA TYR A 162 -12.57 -3.86 -7.82
C TYR A 162 -12.82 -2.88 -8.95
N MET A 163 -11.83 -2.70 -9.81
CA MET A 163 -11.87 -1.75 -10.92
C MET A 163 -11.77 -2.51 -12.26
N HIS A 164 -12.88 -2.64 -12.97
CA HIS A 164 -12.95 -3.44 -14.20
C HIS A 164 -13.66 -2.74 -15.37
N ARG A 165 -14.59 -1.84 -15.08
CA ARG A 165 -15.34 -1.13 -16.12
C ARG A 165 -14.47 -0.06 -16.75
N PRO A 166 -14.41 0.01 -18.12
CA PRO A 166 -13.60 1.02 -18.81
C PRO A 166 -13.90 2.46 -18.38
N GLU A 167 -15.18 2.77 -18.12
CA GLU A 167 -15.61 4.11 -17.72
C GLU A 167 -15.07 4.49 -16.33
N ASP A 168 -15.03 3.54 -15.40
CA ASP A 168 -14.51 3.78 -14.05
C ASP A 168 -12.98 3.87 -14.07
N ILE A 169 -12.34 3.05 -14.88
CA ILE A 169 -10.88 3.13 -15.12
C ILE A 169 -10.53 4.51 -15.67
N ALA A 170 -11.22 4.97 -16.72
CA ALA A 170 -10.99 6.28 -17.32
C ALA A 170 -11.21 7.43 -16.30
N LYS A 171 -12.30 7.38 -15.50
CA LYS A 171 -12.55 8.36 -14.44
C LYS A 171 -11.44 8.42 -13.40
N VAL A 172 -10.91 7.25 -13.02
CA VAL A 172 -9.80 7.16 -12.07
C VAL A 172 -8.54 7.73 -12.70
N LEU A 173 -8.15 7.29 -13.89
CA LEU A 173 -6.91 7.71 -14.57
C LEU A 173 -6.88 9.21 -14.83
N ASN A 174 -8.05 9.83 -15.15
CA ASN A 174 -8.16 11.29 -15.33
C ASN A 174 -7.87 12.11 -14.06
N ARG A 175 -7.95 11.50 -12.88
CA ARG A 175 -7.71 12.17 -11.58
C ARG A 175 -6.48 11.66 -10.87
N PHE A 176 -5.95 10.50 -11.27
CA PHE A 176 -4.82 9.87 -10.61
C PHE A 176 -3.52 10.58 -10.99
N PRO A 177 -2.74 11.08 -10.01
CA PRO A 177 -1.50 11.78 -10.30
C PRO A 177 -0.51 10.87 -11.03
N LEU A 178 0.04 11.34 -12.14
CA LEU A 178 0.96 10.57 -12.97
C LEU A 178 2.21 10.11 -12.19
N GLN A 179 2.74 10.96 -11.33
CA GLN A 179 3.88 10.65 -10.46
C GLN A 179 3.64 9.52 -9.45
N ASP A 180 2.39 9.14 -9.24
CA ASP A 180 1.97 8.08 -8.33
C ASP A 180 1.74 6.74 -9.03
N VAL A 181 1.88 6.71 -10.37
CA VAL A 181 1.79 5.49 -11.17
C VAL A 181 3.04 4.64 -10.95
N TRP A 182 2.84 3.33 -10.79
CA TRP A 182 3.92 2.37 -10.62
C TRP A 182 4.90 2.41 -11.79
N GLY A 183 6.18 2.53 -11.47
CA GLY A 183 7.26 2.72 -12.44
C GLY A 183 7.61 4.18 -12.72
N ILE A 184 6.76 5.15 -12.36
CA ILE A 184 7.03 6.58 -12.51
C ILE A 184 7.61 7.14 -11.22
N GLY A 185 8.94 7.15 -11.11
CA GLY A 185 9.64 7.71 -9.98
C GLY A 185 9.81 9.23 -10.08
N ARG A 186 10.45 9.83 -9.06
CA ARG A 186 10.67 11.30 -8.96
C ARG A 186 11.29 11.93 -10.22
N ARG A 187 12.22 11.21 -10.88
CA ARG A 187 12.91 11.72 -12.09
C ARG A 187 11.94 11.85 -13.26
N TYR A 188 11.22 10.78 -13.56
CA TYR A 188 10.19 10.78 -14.61
C TYR A 188 9.03 11.70 -14.27
N GLY A 189 8.57 11.71 -13.03
CA GLY A 189 7.51 12.62 -12.58
C GLY A 189 7.84 14.09 -12.85
N LYS A 190 9.07 14.54 -12.53
CA LYS A 190 9.53 15.92 -12.86
C LYS A 190 9.63 16.18 -14.36
N MET A 191 10.04 15.17 -15.15
CA MET A 191 10.10 15.29 -16.61
C MET A 191 8.70 15.48 -17.19
N PHE A 192 7.76 14.63 -16.82
CA PHE A 192 6.37 14.71 -17.29
C PHE A 192 5.66 15.98 -16.84
N ASP A 193 5.91 16.45 -15.60
CA ASP A 193 5.36 17.72 -15.11
C ASP A 193 5.80 18.91 -15.95
N ARG A 194 7.09 18.96 -16.40
CA ARG A 194 7.61 19.97 -17.32
C ARG A 194 6.94 19.92 -18.70
N MET A 195 6.48 18.74 -19.12
CA MET A 195 5.72 18.51 -20.36
C MET A 195 4.22 18.81 -20.20
N GLY A 196 3.77 19.20 -19.01
CA GLY A 196 2.37 19.46 -18.70
C GLY A 196 1.53 18.21 -18.44
N LEU A 197 2.15 17.03 -18.34
CA LEU A 197 1.48 15.75 -18.07
C LEU A 197 1.36 15.53 -16.56
N ARG A 198 0.15 15.57 -16.04
CA ARG A 198 -0.12 15.50 -14.59
C ARG A 198 -0.95 14.31 -14.19
N THR A 199 -1.75 13.75 -15.09
CA THR A 199 -2.64 12.63 -14.80
C THR A 199 -2.21 11.37 -15.54
N ALA A 200 -2.57 10.21 -14.98
CA ALA A 200 -2.30 8.93 -15.61
C ALA A 200 -2.97 8.82 -17.00
N GLN A 201 -4.15 9.41 -17.18
CA GLN A 201 -4.85 9.40 -18.48
C GLN A 201 -4.06 10.17 -19.54
N GLN A 202 -3.52 11.34 -19.21
CA GLN A 202 -2.70 12.11 -20.16
C GLN A 202 -1.49 11.32 -20.66
N PHE A 203 -0.93 10.43 -19.80
CA PHE A 203 0.16 9.54 -20.21
C PHE A 203 -0.34 8.41 -21.12
N VAL A 204 -1.51 7.83 -20.84
CA VAL A 204 -2.12 6.78 -21.67
C VAL A 204 -2.47 7.31 -23.07
N ASP A 205 -2.84 8.58 -23.18
CA ASP A 205 -3.22 9.24 -24.43
C ASP A 205 -2.00 9.64 -25.30
N LEU A 206 -0.76 9.44 -24.80
CA LEU A 206 0.45 9.69 -25.60
C LEU A 206 0.56 8.70 -26.77
N PRO A 207 1.10 9.14 -27.92
CA PRO A 207 1.45 8.23 -29.00
C PRO A 207 2.44 7.13 -28.53
N GLN A 208 2.25 5.92 -29.02
CA GLN A 208 3.04 4.75 -28.61
C GLN A 208 4.55 4.92 -28.83
N GLU A 209 4.93 5.78 -29.76
CA GLU A 209 6.32 6.15 -30.07
C GLU A 209 7.02 6.94 -28.93
N TRP A 210 6.26 7.43 -27.95
CA TRP A 210 6.74 8.21 -26.81
C TRP A 210 6.98 7.36 -25.56
N VAL A 211 6.54 6.11 -25.55
CA VAL A 211 6.58 5.17 -24.43
C VAL A 211 7.55 4.03 -24.72
#